data_96682a0ec1cf755c3b317db5cbb96392
#
_entry.id   96682a0ec1cf755c3b317db5cbb96392
#
_cell.length_a   1.000
_cell.length_b   1.000
_cell.length_c   1.000
_cell.angle_alpha   90.00
_cell.angle_beta   90.00
_cell.angle_gamma   90.00
#
_symmetry.space_group_name_H-M   'P 1'
#
loop_
_entity.id
_entity.type
_entity.pdbx_description
1 polymer ?
#
loop_
_entity_poly.entity_id
_entity_poly.type
_entity_poly.pdbx_seq_one_letter_code
_entity_poly.pdbx_strand_id
1 'polypeptide(L)'
;MRLYLDTNILFFLYTGDTDEVSRDVHALIGDYENVILTSTICAQECIHLFHIGKSGNPKKKDTCDAESFVDWLHEMDIRIIPVSEKHLKTYASLPIHGDHRDPNDRLLIAQAITDRIALISSDHKFAWYEGEGLKFIFNKR
;
A
#
# COMPACT_ATOMS: atom_id res chain seq x y z
N MET A 1 9.25 0.90 -14.04
CA MET A 1 8.07 1.63 -13.54
C MET A 1 8.12 1.68 -12.03
N ARG A 2 7.63 2.75 -11.42
CA ARG A 2 7.52 2.87 -9.96
C ARG A 2 6.09 2.51 -9.53
N LEU A 3 5.98 1.77 -8.43
CA LEU A 3 4.69 1.28 -7.95
C LEU A 3 4.60 1.47 -6.42
N TYR A 4 3.52 2.13 -5.97
CA TYR A 4 3.18 2.19 -4.55
C TYR A 4 2.32 0.98 -4.17
N LEU A 5 2.64 0.36 -3.05
CA LEU A 5 1.83 -0.71 -2.47
C LEU A 5 1.03 -0.17 -1.28
N ASP A 6 -0.28 -0.44 -1.28
CA ASP A 6 -1.15 -0.14 -0.15
C ASP A 6 -0.92 -1.13 1.01
N THR A 7 -1.41 -0.77 2.17
CA THR A 7 -1.31 -1.55 3.42
C THR A 7 -1.69 -3.01 3.25
N ASN A 8 -2.83 -3.28 2.58
CA ASN A 8 -3.30 -4.65 2.40
C ASN A 8 -2.32 -5.51 1.60
N ILE A 9 -1.70 -4.95 0.58
CA ILE A 9 -0.72 -5.68 -0.23
C ILE A 9 0.53 -5.99 0.62
N LEU A 10 1.04 -5.01 1.35
CA LEU A 10 2.18 -5.20 2.25
C LEU A 10 1.88 -6.28 3.29
N PHE A 11 0.69 -6.23 3.88
CA PHE A 11 0.27 -7.18 4.90
C PHE A 11 0.26 -8.61 4.35
N PHE A 12 -0.34 -8.83 3.17
CA PHE A 12 -0.38 -10.15 2.55
C PHE A 12 1.02 -10.69 2.25
N LEU A 13 1.89 -9.83 1.72
CA LEU A 13 3.25 -10.24 1.39
C LEU A 13 4.05 -10.59 2.65
N TYR A 14 3.97 -9.77 3.68
CA TYR A 14 4.72 -9.97 4.92
C TYR A 14 4.27 -11.22 5.68
N THR A 15 2.96 -11.43 5.76
CA THR A 15 2.40 -12.60 6.47
C THR A 15 2.45 -13.87 5.64
N GLY A 16 2.88 -13.78 4.37
CA GLY A 16 2.95 -14.94 3.48
C GLY A 16 1.59 -15.38 2.95
N ASP A 17 0.57 -14.54 3.06
CA ASP A 17 -0.77 -14.82 2.53
C ASP A 17 -0.84 -14.44 1.05
N THR A 18 0.03 -15.08 0.27
CA THR A 18 0.28 -14.70 -1.12
C THR A 18 -0.87 -15.03 -2.07
N ASP A 19 -1.80 -15.90 -1.66
CA ASP A 19 -3.00 -16.21 -2.44
C ASP A 19 -3.94 -15.00 -2.54
N GLU A 20 -3.83 -14.05 -1.61
CA GLU A 20 -4.60 -12.82 -1.62
C GLU A 20 -4.05 -11.77 -2.60
N VAL A 21 -2.91 -12.06 -3.21
CA VAL A 21 -2.30 -11.18 -4.21
C VAL A 21 -2.45 -11.83 -5.58
N SER A 22 -3.03 -11.10 -6.54
CA SER A 22 -3.29 -11.63 -7.88
C SER A 22 -2.00 -11.93 -8.64
N ARG A 23 -2.11 -12.80 -9.66
CA ARG A 23 -0.98 -13.15 -10.52
C ARG A 23 -0.37 -11.93 -11.19
N ASP A 24 -1.21 -11.01 -11.67
CA ASP A 24 -0.76 -9.81 -12.36
C ASP A 24 0.03 -8.91 -11.41
N VAL A 25 -0.44 -8.76 -10.17
CA VAL A 25 0.25 -7.97 -9.15
C VAL A 25 1.55 -8.65 -8.74
N HIS A 26 1.56 -9.98 -8.55
CA HIS A 26 2.80 -10.73 -8.29
C HIS A 26 3.84 -10.50 -9.39
N ALA A 27 3.41 -10.53 -10.65
CA ALA A 27 4.30 -10.31 -11.79
C ALA A 27 4.90 -8.90 -11.77
N LEU A 28 4.10 -7.89 -11.42
CA LEU A 28 4.59 -6.51 -11.32
C LEU A 28 5.61 -6.35 -10.18
N ILE A 29 5.32 -6.93 -9.01
CA ILE A 29 6.20 -6.82 -7.85
C ILE A 29 7.50 -7.61 -8.07
N GLY A 30 7.41 -8.76 -8.73
CA GLY A 30 8.56 -9.62 -8.99
C GLY A 30 9.44 -9.17 -10.15
N ASP A 31 8.99 -8.20 -10.95
CA ASP A 31 9.77 -7.65 -12.05
C ASP A 31 10.83 -6.70 -11.50
N TYR A 32 12.10 -7.11 -11.58
CA TYR A 32 13.20 -6.34 -11.03
C TYR A 32 13.41 -4.97 -11.72
N GLU A 33 12.83 -4.76 -12.89
CA GLU A 33 12.86 -3.44 -13.55
C GLU A 33 11.93 -2.44 -12.89
N ASN A 34 10.95 -2.92 -12.11
CA ASN A 34 10.04 -2.08 -11.35
C ASN A 34 10.66 -1.69 -10.01
N VAL A 35 10.44 -0.44 -9.61
CA VAL A 35 10.83 0.07 -8.29
C VAL A 35 9.60 0.03 -7.40
N ILE A 36 9.68 -0.75 -6.33
CA ILE A 36 8.56 -0.96 -5.42
C ILE A 36 8.69 -0.01 -4.23
N LEU A 37 7.62 0.71 -3.98
CA LEU A 37 7.56 1.77 -2.97
C LEU A 37 6.35 1.54 -2.07
N THR A 38 6.39 2.12 -0.88
CA THR A 38 5.22 2.28 -0.04
C THR A 38 5.30 3.62 0.69
N SER A 39 4.20 4.03 1.30
CA SER A 39 4.15 5.26 2.09
C SER A 39 4.44 4.95 3.56
N THR A 40 4.96 5.95 4.29
CA THR A 40 5.02 5.89 5.76
C THR A 40 3.65 5.61 6.37
N ILE A 41 2.56 6.05 5.73
CA ILE A 41 1.18 5.76 6.15
C ILE A 41 0.95 4.25 6.20
N CYS A 42 1.28 3.57 5.10
CA CYS A 42 1.06 2.12 4.98
C CYS A 42 1.96 1.33 5.91
N ALA A 43 3.21 1.73 6.05
CA ALA A 43 4.13 1.10 6.99
C ALA A 43 3.62 1.21 8.43
N GLN A 44 3.16 2.40 8.81
CA GLN A 44 2.59 2.63 10.13
C GLN A 44 1.34 1.78 10.36
N GLU A 45 0.44 1.70 9.39
CA GLU A 45 -0.77 0.88 9.50
C GLU A 45 -0.45 -0.60 9.67
N CYS A 46 0.52 -1.12 8.92
CA CYS A 46 0.94 -2.51 9.07
C CYS A 46 1.49 -2.78 10.47
N ILE A 47 2.35 -1.92 10.98
CA ILE A 47 2.90 -2.04 12.33
C ILE A 47 1.76 -2.02 13.35
N HIS A 48 0.79 -1.12 13.19
CA HIS A 48 -0.37 -1.03 14.08
C HIS A 48 -1.20 -2.31 14.08
N LEU A 49 -1.41 -2.92 12.92
CA LEU A 49 -2.15 -4.18 12.80
C LEU A 49 -1.52 -5.29 13.65
N PHE A 50 -0.19 -5.38 13.65
CA PHE A 50 0.50 -6.36 14.50
C PHE A 50 0.40 -6.02 15.98
N HIS A 51 0.42 -4.73 16.35
CA HIS A 51 0.24 -4.30 17.73
C HIS A 51 -1.13 -4.68 18.30
N ILE A 52 -2.18 -4.67 17.47
CA ILE A 52 -3.54 -5.03 17.91
C ILE A 52 -3.86 -6.51 17.70
N GLY A 53 -2.84 -7.34 17.42
CA GLY A 53 -2.97 -8.79 17.38
C GLY A 53 -3.36 -9.42 16.05
N LYS A 54 -3.32 -8.68 14.94
CA LYS A 54 -3.54 -9.26 13.61
C LYS A 54 -2.24 -9.84 13.10
N SER A 55 -2.15 -11.16 13.08
CA SER A 55 -0.92 -11.90 12.75
C SER A 55 -0.94 -12.58 11.39
N GLY A 56 -1.98 -12.35 10.57
CA GLY A 56 -2.10 -12.97 9.27
C GLY A 56 -2.60 -14.41 9.33
N ASN A 57 -2.18 -15.26 8.39
CA ASN A 57 -2.66 -16.63 8.28
C ASN A 57 -2.12 -17.51 9.42
N PRO A 58 -3.00 -18.04 10.31
CA PRO A 58 -2.56 -18.85 11.45
C PRO A 58 -1.89 -20.18 11.06
N LYS A 59 -2.03 -20.60 9.79
CA LYS A 59 -1.39 -21.84 9.31
C LYS A 59 0.07 -21.63 8.92
N LYS A 60 0.56 -20.40 8.87
CA LYS A 60 1.95 -20.12 8.55
C LYS A 60 2.71 -19.80 9.83
N LYS A 61 3.91 -20.36 9.95
CA LYS A 61 4.76 -20.07 11.09
C LYS A 61 5.12 -18.60 11.11
N ASP A 62 4.78 -17.96 12.20
CA ASP A 62 4.92 -16.53 12.35
C ASP A 62 6.21 -16.16 13.02
N THR A 63 7.13 -15.66 12.22
CA THR A 63 8.14 -14.74 12.68
C THR A 63 7.72 -13.30 12.38
N CYS A 64 6.45 -13.09 12.01
CA CYS A 64 5.94 -11.78 11.62
C CYS A 64 5.53 -11.00 12.85
N ASP A 65 6.31 -9.99 13.20
CA ASP A 65 6.02 -9.07 14.28
C ASP A 65 6.22 -7.62 13.84
N ALA A 66 5.77 -6.69 14.69
CA ALA A 66 5.85 -5.27 14.39
C ALA A 66 7.30 -4.78 14.25
N GLU A 67 8.19 -5.31 15.10
CA GLU A 67 9.58 -4.83 15.16
C GLU A 67 10.40 -5.26 13.94
N SER A 68 10.10 -6.39 13.34
CA SER A 68 10.82 -6.91 12.17
C SER A 68 10.30 -6.35 10.85
N PHE A 69 9.19 -5.63 10.86
CA PHE A 69 8.51 -5.24 9.61
C PHE A 69 9.35 -4.31 8.75
N VAL A 70 9.96 -3.29 9.35
CA VAL A 70 10.77 -2.32 8.59
C VAL A 70 12.01 -3.00 7.99
N ASP A 71 12.66 -3.88 8.75
CA ASP A 71 13.79 -4.65 8.23
C ASP A 71 13.38 -5.53 7.05
N TRP A 72 12.20 -6.14 7.14
CA TRP A 72 11.65 -6.93 6.04
C TRP A 72 11.43 -6.07 4.79
N LEU A 73 10.91 -4.85 4.93
CA LEU A 73 10.76 -3.94 3.78
C LEU A 73 12.10 -3.70 3.09
N HIS A 74 13.16 -3.47 3.86
CA HIS A 74 14.50 -3.27 3.32
C HIS A 74 15.03 -4.53 2.62
N GLU A 75 14.82 -5.69 3.20
CA GLU A 75 15.22 -6.98 2.61
C GLU A 75 14.51 -7.24 1.28
N MET A 76 13.26 -6.82 1.16
CA MET A 76 12.46 -6.94 -0.06
C MET A 76 12.72 -5.83 -1.05
N ASP A 77 13.61 -4.90 -0.75
CA ASP A 77 13.89 -3.70 -1.55
C ASP A 77 12.63 -2.86 -1.82
N ILE A 78 11.77 -2.77 -0.81
CA ILE A 78 10.60 -1.89 -0.83
C ILE A 78 10.97 -0.60 -0.12
N ARG A 79 10.94 0.52 -0.84
CA ARG A 79 11.34 1.82 -0.30
C ARG A 79 10.16 2.50 0.38
N ILE A 80 10.41 3.11 1.54
CA ILE A 80 9.41 3.88 2.27
C ILE A 80 9.55 5.35 1.87
N ILE A 81 8.48 5.92 1.33
CA ILE A 81 8.45 7.32 0.90
C ILE A 81 7.64 8.12 1.93
N PRO A 82 8.24 9.12 2.57
CA PRO A 82 7.53 9.90 3.57
C PRO A 82 6.48 10.82 2.96
N VAL A 83 5.40 11.05 3.71
CA VAL A 83 4.42 12.07 3.37
C VAL A 83 5.06 13.45 3.49
N SER A 84 4.82 14.30 2.51
CA SER A 84 5.38 15.64 2.44
C SER A 84 4.27 16.71 2.37
N GLU A 85 4.68 17.98 2.45
CA GLU A 85 3.75 19.11 2.30
C GLU A 85 3.01 19.08 0.96
N LYS A 86 3.67 18.66 -0.12
CA LYS A 86 3.05 18.55 -1.44
C LYS A 86 1.89 17.57 -1.41
N HIS A 87 2.05 16.45 -0.71
CA HIS A 87 1.00 15.45 -0.54
C HIS A 87 -0.19 16.03 0.23
N LEU A 88 0.09 16.81 1.28
CA LEU A 88 -0.97 17.45 2.07
C LEU A 88 -1.75 18.49 1.26
N LYS A 89 -1.08 19.23 0.37
CA LYS A 89 -1.77 20.18 -0.52
C LYS A 89 -2.74 19.49 -1.46
N THR A 90 -2.32 18.37 -2.06
CA THR A 90 -3.20 17.56 -2.91
C THR A 90 -4.35 16.98 -2.10
N TYR A 91 -4.06 16.47 -0.90
CA TYR A 91 -5.07 15.94 0.01
C TYR A 91 -6.13 16.98 0.35
N ALA A 92 -5.71 18.22 0.63
CA ALA A 92 -6.63 19.31 0.98
C ALA A 92 -7.64 19.64 -0.14
N SER A 93 -7.26 19.44 -1.40
CA SER A 93 -8.12 19.69 -2.55
C SER A 93 -8.81 18.45 -3.10
N LEU A 94 -8.53 17.26 -2.53
CA LEU A 94 -9.07 16.00 -2.99
C LEU A 94 -10.56 15.89 -2.62
N PRO A 95 -11.48 15.72 -3.58
CA PRO A 95 -12.90 15.59 -3.25
C PRO A 95 -13.18 14.28 -2.52
N ILE A 96 -14.24 14.29 -1.72
CA ILE A 96 -14.73 13.07 -1.07
C ILE A 96 -15.68 12.36 -2.02
N HIS A 97 -15.35 11.11 -2.37
CA HIS A 97 -16.17 10.28 -3.23
C HIS A 97 -17.02 9.33 -2.40
N GLY A 98 -18.35 9.43 -2.55
CA GLY A 98 -19.29 8.53 -1.90
C GLY A 98 -19.11 8.47 -0.39
N ASP A 99 -18.94 7.27 0.13
CA ASP A 99 -18.70 6.99 1.55
C ASP A 99 -17.22 6.80 1.90
N HIS A 100 -16.31 7.04 0.96
CA HIS A 100 -14.89 6.86 1.17
C HIS A 100 -14.29 8.03 1.94
N ARG A 101 -14.20 7.89 3.25
CA ARG A 101 -13.81 8.97 4.17
C ARG A 101 -12.55 8.69 4.99
N ASP A 102 -11.98 7.52 4.86
CA ASP A 102 -10.79 7.16 5.62
C ASP A 102 -9.64 8.14 5.29
N PRO A 103 -9.13 8.90 6.28
CA PRO A 103 -8.13 9.92 6.02
C PRO A 103 -6.79 9.33 5.55
N ASN A 104 -6.41 8.16 6.05
CA ASN A 104 -5.16 7.52 5.65
C ASN A 104 -5.22 7.06 4.20
N ASP A 105 -6.31 6.43 3.78
CA ASP A 105 -6.52 6.03 2.38
C ASP A 105 -6.47 7.23 1.46
N ARG A 106 -7.16 8.29 1.84
CA ARG A 106 -7.24 9.50 1.01
C ARG A 106 -5.91 10.24 0.93
N LEU A 107 -5.14 10.23 2.00
CA LEU A 107 -3.79 10.82 2.00
C LEU A 107 -2.83 9.99 1.14
N LEU A 108 -2.92 8.67 1.19
CA LEU A 108 -2.15 7.79 0.32
C LEU A 108 -2.47 8.03 -1.15
N ILE A 109 -3.76 8.15 -1.48
CA ILE A 109 -4.20 8.48 -2.83
C ILE A 109 -3.62 9.81 -3.27
N ALA A 110 -3.68 10.83 -2.42
CA ALA A 110 -3.10 12.15 -2.69
C ALA A 110 -1.59 12.05 -2.95
N GLN A 111 -0.88 11.25 -2.16
CA GLN A 111 0.56 11.01 -2.35
C GLN A 111 0.83 10.42 -3.73
N ALA A 112 0.11 9.38 -4.10
CA ALA A 112 0.28 8.72 -5.40
C ALA A 112 -0.03 9.66 -6.57
N ILE A 113 -1.08 10.47 -6.45
CA ILE A 113 -1.44 11.46 -7.47
C ILE A 113 -0.32 12.50 -7.62
N THR A 114 0.15 13.06 -6.51
CA THR A 114 1.21 14.07 -6.50
C THR A 114 2.49 13.55 -7.15
N ASP A 115 2.87 12.33 -6.79
CA ASP A 115 4.12 11.72 -7.25
C ASP A 115 3.99 11.09 -8.65
N ARG A 116 2.77 11.00 -9.17
CA ARG A 116 2.47 10.37 -10.47
C ARG A 116 2.96 8.93 -10.52
N ILE A 117 2.74 8.20 -9.45
CA ILE A 117 3.13 6.80 -9.28
C ILE A 117 1.87 5.96 -9.19
N ALA A 118 1.83 4.84 -9.90
CA ALA A 118 0.70 3.92 -9.84
C ALA A 118 0.59 3.31 -8.43
N LEU A 119 -0.65 3.17 -7.95
CA LEU A 119 -0.96 2.65 -6.62
C LEU A 119 -1.69 1.32 -6.75
N ILE A 120 -1.16 0.30 -6.10
CA ILE A 120 -1.75 -1.05 -6.07
C ILE A 120 -2.48 -1.23 -4.75
N SER A 121 -3.77 -1.56 -4.82
CA SER A 121 -4.61 -1.84 -3.64
C SER A 121 -5.67 -2.88 -3.97
N SER A 122 -6.15 -3.56 -2.93
CA SER A 122 -7.31 -4.46 -3.01
C SER A 122 -8.63 -3.74 -2.79
N ASP A 123 -8.61 -2.45 -2.48
CA ASP A 123 -9.82 -1.65 -2.26
C ASP A 123 -10.31 -1.05 -3.58
N HIS A 124 -11.42 -1.58 -4.09
CA HIS A 124 -11.99 -1.12 -5.35
C HIS A 124 -12.41 0.36 -5.34
N LYS A 125 -12.65 0.93 -4.16
CA LYS A 125 -13.06 2.34 -4.01
C LYS A 125 -11.97 3.31 -4.47
N PHE A 126 -10.73 2.87 -4.51
CA PHE A 126 -9.62 3.70 -5.02
C PHE A 126 -9.82 4.06 -6.50
N ALA A 127 -10.53 3.23 -7.26
CA ALA A 127 -10.86 3.53 -8.66
C ALA A 127 -11.68 4.81 -8.82
N TRP A 128 -12.42 5.21 -7.78
CA TRP A 128 -13.23 6.43 -7.80
C TRP A 128 -12.39 7.70 -7.96
N TYR A 129 -11.07 7.62 -7.69
CA TYR A 129 -10.14 8.75 -7.76
C TYR A 129 -9.36 8.82 -9.07
N GLU A 130 -9.64 7.92 -10.00
CA GLU A 130 -8.98 7.93 -11.32
C GLU A 130 -9.25 9.23 -12.07
N GLY A 131 -10.42 9.83 -11.89
CA GLY A 131 -10.77 11.13 -12.45
C GLY A 131 -9.92 12.29 -11.90
N GLU A 132 -9.33 12.14 -10.72
CA GLU A 132 -8.42 13.11 -10.12
C GLU A 132 -6.95 12.86 -10.46
N GLY A 133 -6.69 11.89 -11.32
CA GLY A 133 -5.33 11.60 -11.79
C GLY A 133 -4.67 10.42 -11.13
N LEU A 134 -5.37 9.66 -10.29
CA LEU A 134 -4.82 8.43 -9.70
C LEU A 134 -4.63 7.38 -10.79
N LYS A 135 -3.43 6.83 -10.87
CA LYS A 135 -3.14 5.63 -11.65
C LYS A 135 -3.33 4.43 -10.73
N PHE A 136 -4.46 3.75 -10.87
CA PHE A 136 -4.84 2.67 -9.96
C PHE A 136 -4.68 1.31 -10.61
N ILE A 137 -4.06 0.38 -9.88
CA ILE A 137 -3.95 -1.03 -10.24
C ILE A 137 -4.68 -1.83 -9.17
N PHE A 138 -5.81 -2.44 -9.55
CA PHE A 138 -6.61 -3.21 -8.64
C PHE A 138 -6.00 -4.60 -8.42
N ASN A 139 -5.82 -4.97 -7.14
CA ASN A 139 -5.48 -6.32 -6.76
C ASN A 139 -6.77 -7.10 -6.50
N LYS A 140 -7.13 -7.95 -7.43
CA LYS A 140 -8.32 -8.80 -7.30
C LYS A 140 -7.97 -10.01 -6.44
N ARG A 141 -8.52 -10.02 -5.25
CA ARG A 141 -8.34 -11.10 -4.26
C ARG A 141 -9.07 -12.38 -4.68
#